data_a3a115560e55de38a7b3fa1c232c5455
#
_entry.id   a3a115560e55de38a7b3fa1c232c5455
#
_cell.length_a   1.000
_cell.length_b   1.000
_cell.length_c   1.000
_cell.angle_alpha   90.00
_cell.angle_beta   90.00
_cell.angle_gamma   90.00
#
_symmetry.space_group_name_H-M   'P 1'
#
loop_
_entity.id
_entity.type
_entity.pdbx_description
1 polymer ?
#
loop_
_entity_poly.entity_id
_entity_poly.type
_entity_poly.pdbx_seq_one_letter_code
_entity_poly.pdbx_strand_id
1 'polypeptide(L)'
;LDPVRQRLQVGAELIGSDSIAAASEIVLTAISALEKVGIGSISVDFTLPDLVSTLAAGPFPLSDEQAEDVRRELDTKDAGGLKAVGGEAFLPLIHAAGPFPDALDRLRAIDAGGVLESRIEGLEAIAAAVGDRARITLDPTERHGFEYQSWFGFTLYAGEARGALGRGGTYLIRGTDEPATGFSIYLGQALSLLDAGKPRDMLYLPLGHDTEVAAKLREDGWRTLAALSADEDARALGCTHRLEDGGVTAL
;
A
#
# COMPACT_ATOMS: atom_id res chain seq x y z
N LEU A 1 0.59 17.68 -0.09
CA LEU A 1 2.00 17.28 -0.17
C LEU A 1 2.38 16.62 1.15
N ASP A 2 2.71 15.33 1.12
CA ASP A 2 3.23 14.61 2.28
C ASP A 2 4.70 15.03 2.47
N PRO A 3 5.06 15.70 3.58
CA PRO A 3 6.42 16.18 3.82
C PRO A 3 7.39 15.04 4.21
N VAL A 4 6.91 13.81 4.31
CA VAL A 4 7.71 12.66 4.74
C VAL A 4 8.71 12.28 3.65
N ARG A 5 9.99 12.58 3.91
CA ARG A 5 11.10 12.27 3.00
C ARG A 5 11.67 10.86 3.19
N GLN A 6 11.30 10.16 4.26
CA GLN A 6 11.74 8.81 4.58
C GLN A 6 10.54 7.96 4.95
N ARG A 7 10.41 6.78 4.33
CA ARG A 7 9.36 5.81 4.63
C ARG A 7 9.97 4.51 5.08
N LEU A 8 9.51 4.00 6.22
CA LEU A 8 9.79 2.64 6.63
C LEU A 8 8.80 1.72 5.92
N GLN A 9 9.30 0.68 5.28
CA GLN A 9 8.49 -0.29 4.56
C GLN A 9 8.93 -1.71 4.88
N VAL A 10 8.00 -2.64 4.77
CA VAL A 10 8.21 -4.09 4.84
C VAL A 10 7.56 -4.73 3.64
N GLY A 11 8.16 -5.76 3.10
CA GLY A 11 7.62 -6.44 1.91
C GLY A 11 8.14 -7.85 1.76
N ALA A 12 7.70 -8.49 0.70
CA ALA A 12 8.15 -9.81 0.28
C ALA A 12 8.32 -9.82 -1.24
N GLU A 13 9.32 -10.55 -1.69
CA GLU A 13 9.65 -10.73 -3.10
C GLU A 13 9.71 -12.22 -3.44
N LEU A 14 9.07 -12.62 -4.52
CA LEU A 14 9.16 -13.93 -5.12
C LEU A 14 10.00 -13.79 -6.39
N ILE A 15 11.20 -14.32 -6.35
CA ILE A 15 12.18 -14.23 -7.43
C ILE A 15 12.03 -15.43 -8.37
N GLY A 16 12.19 -15.21 -9.66
CA GLY A 16 12.15 -16.24 -10.70
C GLY A 16 10.76 -16.50 -11.29
N SER A 17 9.73 -15.74 -10.91
CA SER A 17 8.39 -15.88 -11.49
C SER A 17 7.58 -14.59 -11.46
N ASP A 18 6.89 -14.31 -12.57
CA ASP A 18 5.86 -13.30 -12.73
C ASP A 18 4.53 -13.92 -13.20
N SER A 19 4.36 -15.22 -12.97
CA SER A 19 3.15 -15.96 -13.34
C SER A 19 1.91 -15.46 -12.58
N ILE A 20 0.72 -15.79 -13.10
CA ILE A 20 -0.56 -15.51 -12.41
C ILE A 20 -0.58 -16.10 -11.01
N ALA A 21 -0.01 -17.30 -10.81
CA ALA A 21 0.08 -17.93 -9.51
C ALA A 21 0.99 -17.13 -8.55
N ALA A 22 2.14 -16.64 -9.02
CA ALA A 22 3.03 -15.78 -8.25
C ALA A 22 2.37 -14.46 -7.87
N ALA A 23 1.67 -13.81 -8.83
CA ALA A 23 0.92 -12.58 -8.58
C ALA A 23 -0.20 -12.79 -7.54
N SER A 24 -0.96 -13.89 -7.65
CA SER A 24 -2.00 -14.24 -6.68
C SER A 24 -1.43 -14.44 -5.27
N GLU A 25 -0.33 -15.21 -5.14
CA GLU A 25 0.33 -15.47 -3.86
C GLU A 25 0.82 -14.19 -3.20
N ILE A 26 1.42 -13.28 -3.97
CA ILE A 26 1.94 -12.00 -3.46
C ILE A 26 0.79 -11.09 -3.00
N VAL A 27 -0.30 -10.98 -3.75
CA VAL A 27 -1.49 -10.20 -3.33
C VAL A 27 -2.09 -10.79 -2.05
N LEU A 28 -2.28 -12.12 -1.98
CA LEU A 28 -2.83 -12.79 -0.80
C LEU A 28 -1.93 -12.65 0.42
N THR A 29 -0.62 -12.72 0.25
CA THR A 29 0.36 -12.51 1.33
C THR A 29 0.30 -11.09 1.86
N ALA A 30 0.19 -10.09 0.98
CA ALA A 30 0.06 -8.69 1.37
C ALA A 30 -1.24 -8.43 2.16
N ILE A 31 -2.38 -8.97 1.69
CA ILE A 31 -3.66 -8.90 2.40
C ILE A 31 -3.53 -9.58 3.78
N SER A 32 -2.98 -10.80 3.83
CA SER A 32 -2.79 -11.54 5.07
C SER A 32 -1.91 -10.80 6.08
N ALA A 33 -0.89 -10.10 5.63
CA ALA A 33 -0.02 -9.29 6.48
C ALA A 33 -0.80 -8.13 7.13
N LEU A 34 -1.67 -7.44 6.38
CA LEU A 34 -2.53 -6.37 6.90
C LEU A 34 -3.58 -6.90 7.88
N GLU A 35 -4.25 -8.01 7.54
CA GLU A 35 -5.23 -8.65 8.42
C GLU A 35 -4.61 -9.10 9.76
N LYS A 36 -3.39 -9.66 9.71
CA LYS A 36 -2.67 -10.15 10.91
C LYS A 36 -2.36 -9.05 11.91
N VAL A 37 -2.18 -7.82 11.46
CA VAL A 37 -1.98 -6.67 12.35
C VAL A 37 -3.29 -5.95 12.71
N GLY A 38 -4.44 -6.50 12.30
CA GLY A 38 -5.77 -5.97 12.66
C GLY A 38 -6.31 -4.89 11.70
N ILE A 39 -5.73 -4.72 10.52
CA ILE A 39 -6.26 -3.81 9.51
C ILE A 39 -7.30 -4.55 8.68
N GLY A 40 -8.53 -4.05 8.73
CA GLY A 40 -9.68 -4.57 7.96
C GLY A 40 -10.12 -3.62 6.84
N SER A 41 -11.26 -3.95 6.22
CA SER A 41 -11.85 -3.14 5.13
C SER A 41 -10.83 -2.83 4.01
N ILE A 42 -10.04 -3.85 3.65
CA ILE A 42 -8.98 -3.75 2.64
C ILE A 42 -9.62 -3.61 1.26
N SER A 43 -9.05 -2.74 0.42
CA SER A 43 -9.29 -2.73 -1.02
C SER A 43 -7.98 -2.81 -1.78
N VAL A 44 -8.04 -3.49 -2.92
CA VAL A 44 -6.91 -3.69 -3.83
C VAL A 44 -7.29 -3.11 -5.17
N ASP A 45 -6.51 -2.14 -5.62
CA ASP A 45 -6.68 -1.54 -6.95
C ASP A 45 -5.67 -2.17 -7.91
N PHE A 46 -6.16 -2.81 -8.97
CA PHE A 46 -5.34 -3.45 -9.99
C PHE A 46 -4.97 -2.49 -11.10
N THR A 47 -3.77 -2.63 -11.64
CA THR A 47 -3.29 -1.87 -12.80
C THR A 47 -2.64 -2.79 -13.82
N LEU A 48 -2.56 -2.32 -15.07
CA LEU A 48 -1.88 -3.02 -16.18
C LEU A 48 -0.76 -2.13 -16.75
N PRO A 49 0.45 -2.17 -16.18
CA PRO A 49 1.55 -1.27 -16.55
C PRO A 49 1.95 -1.37 -18.03
N ASP A 50 1.82 -2.55 -18.63
CA ASP A 50 2.17 -2.80 -20.04
C ASP A 50 1.02 -2.59 -21.04
N LEU A 51 -0.15 -2.11 -20.59
CA LEU A 51 -1.37 -1.99 -21.40
C LEU A 51 -1.12 -1.20 -22.71
N VAL A 52 -0.57 0.01 -22.57
CA VAL A 52 -0.34 0.88 -23.75
C VAL A 52 0.66 0.25 -24.71
N SER A 53 1.76 -0.34 -24.21
CA SER A 53 2.75 -1.00 -25.05
C SER A 53 2.18 -2.24 -25.75
N THR A 54 1.34 -3.02 -25.05
CA THR A 54 0.67 -4.19 -25.64
C THR A 54 -0.27 -3.79 -26.78
N LEU A 55 -1.08 -2.75 -26.58
CA LEU A 55 -1.98 -2.24 -27.62
C LEU A 55 -1.22 -1.56 -28.77
N ALA A 56 -0.13 -0.85 -28.46
CA ALA A 56 0.71 -0.19 -29.47
C ALA A 56 1.49 -1.19 -30.33
N ALA A 57 1.89 -2.31 -29.77
CA ALA A 57 2.53 -3.40 -30.53
C ALA A 57 1.56 -4.18 -31.43
N GLY A 58 0.25 -3.97 -31.28
CA GLY A 58 -0.81 -4.68 -31.98
C GLY A 58 -1.80 -3.75 -32.69
N PRO A 59 -3.05 -3.65 -32.21
CA PRO A 59 -4.15 -2.99 -32.92
C PRO A 59 -4.04 -1.48 -33.05
N PHE A 60 -3.30 -0.81 -32.13
CA PHE A 60 -3.22 0.66 -32.08
C PHE A 60 -1.77 1.15 -32.15
N PRO A 61 -1.09 0.99 -33.30
CA PRO A 61 0.33 1.23 -33.43
C PRO A 61 0.69 2.69 -33.10
N LEU A 62 1.73 2.87 -32.26
CA LEU A 62 2.30 4.15 -31.87
C LEU A 62 3.82 4.11 -31.97
N SER A 63 4.45 5.25 -32.18
CA SER A 63 5.89 5.40 -31.92
C SER A 63 6.15 5.38 -30.40
N ASP A 64 7.41 5.14 -29.99
CA ASP A 64 7.79 5.15 -28.56
C ASP A 64 7.46 6.48 -27.89
N GLU A 65 7.70 7.61 -28.57
CA GLU A 65 7.38 8.96 -28.08
C GLU A 65 5.87 9.13 -27.89
N GLN A 66 5.07 8.74 -28.90
CA GLN A 66 3.60 8.80 -28.78
C GLN A 66 3.07 7.88 -27.68
N ALA A 67 3.65 6.70 -27.51
CA ALA A 67 3.23 5.78 -26.45
C ALA A 67 3.44 6.37 -25.05
N GLU A 68 4.54 7.13 -24.84
CA GLU A 68 4.77 7.79 -23.56
C GLU A 68 3.82 8.96 -23.33
N ASP A 69 3.54 9.75 -24.37
CA ASP A 69 2.54 10.80 -24.29
C ASP A 69 1.15 10.25 -24.02
N VAL A 70 0.74 9.18 -24.72
CA VAL A 70 -0.53 8.49 -24.48
C VAL A 70 -0.64 7.96 -23.04
N ARG A 71 0.44 7.35 -22.50
CA ARG A 71 0.45 6.91 -21.10
C ARG A 71 0.21 8.05 -20.13
N ARG A 72 0.86 9.21 -20.35
CA ARG A 72 0.72 10.39 -19.49
C ARG A 72 -0.72 10.93 -19.51
N GLU A 73 -1.32 11.06 -20.70
CA GLU A 73 -2.67 11.60 -20.84
C GLU A 73 -3.74 10.61 -20.30
N LEU A 74 -3.50 9.30 -20.42
CA LEU A 74 -4.36 8.26 -19.82
C LEU A 74 -4.30 8.30 -18.27
N ASP A 75 -3.11 8.47 -17.70
CA ASP A 75 -2.92 8.56 -16.24
C ASP A 75 -3.70 9.74 -15.65
N THR A 76 -3.64 10.88 -16.34
CA THR A 76 -4.40 12.08 -15.93
C THR A 76 -5.86 12.08 -16.37
N LYS A 77 -6.31 11.07 -17.13
CA LYS A 77 -7.65 10.96 -17.71
C LYS A 77 -8.00 12.15 -18.62
N ASP A 78 -7.02 12.75 -19.29
CA ASP A 78 -7.21 13.89 -20.19
C ASP A 78 -7.59 13.44 -21.61
N ALA A 79 -8.89 13.42 -21.89
CA ALA A 79 -9.40 13.09 -23.22
C ALA A 79 -8.99 14.09 -24.31
N GLY A 80 -8.79 15.37 -23.94
CA GLY A 80 -8.34 16.43 -24.86
C GLY A 80 -6.87 16.25 -25.21
N GLY A 81 -6.03 16.08 -24.19
CA GLY A 81 -4.61 15.76 -24.34
C GLY A 81 -4.38 14.51 -25.16
N LEU A 82 -5.16 13.45 -24.88
CA LEU A 82 -5.05 12.18 -25.62
C LEU A 82 -5.32 12.34 -27.13
N LYS A 83 -6.32 13.15 -27.52
CA LYS A 83 -6.56 13.48 -28.93
C LYS A 83 -5.42 14.30 -29.54
N ALA A 84 -4.86 15.24 -28.78
CA ALA A 84 -3.81 16.12 -29.26
C ALA A 84 -2.51 15.36 -29.61
N VAL A 85 -2.27 14.23 -28.92
CA VAL A 85 -1.09 13.37 -29.16
C VAL A 85 -1.38 12.21 -30.16
N GLY A 86 -2.58 12.19 -30.77
CA GLY A 86 -2.97 11.14 -31.73
C GLY A 86 -3.39 9.82 -31.09
N GLY A 87 -3.81 9.87 -29.82
CA GLY A 87 -4.22 8.71 -29.03
C GLY A 87 -5.73 8.43 -29.04
N GLU A 88 -6.49 8.85 -30.05
CA GLU A 88 -7.95 8.68 -30.10
C GLU A 88 -8.41 7.25 -29.91
N ALA A 89 -7.64 6.26 -30.41
CA ALA A 89 -7.97 4.84 -30.26
C ALA A 89 -7.96 4.39 -28.78
N PHE A 90 -7.26 5.10 -27.92
CA PHE A 90 -7.14 4.81 -26.47
C PHE A 90 -8.20 5.51 -25.61
N LEU A 91 -9.03 6.40 -26.17
CA LEU A 91 -10.08 7.12 -25.43
C LEU A 91 -11.00 6.23 -24.58
N PRO A 92 -11.46 5.05 -25.05
CA PRO A 92 -12.31 4.17 -24.25
C PRO A 92 -11.65 3.73 -22.92
N LEU A 93 -10.32 3.67 -22.85
CA LEU A 93 -9.58 3.28 -21.64
C LEU A 93 -9.76 4.25 -20.47
N ILE A 94 -10.04 5.54 -20.73
CA ILE A 94 -10.34 6.55 -19.69
C ILE A 94 -11.53 6.10 -18.82
N HIS A 95 -12.48 5.37 -19.43
CA HIS A 95 -13.69 4.90 -18.77
C HIS A 95 -13.59 3.46 -18.27
N ALA A 96 -12.46 2.79 -18.47
CA ALA A 96 -12.27 1.41 -18.04
C ALA A 96 -11.89 1.25 -16.55
N ALA A 97 -11.94 2.32 -15.76
CA ALA A 97 -11.68 2.29 -14.32
C ALA A 97 -12.96 2.11 -13.50
N GLY A 98 -12.85 1.48 -12.32
CA GLY A 98 -13.96 1.34 -11.36
C GLY A 98 -14.01 0.00 -10.63
N PRO A 99 -15.17 -0.40 -10.08
CA PRO A 99 -15.37 -1.72 -9.49
C PRO A 99 -14.96 -2.82 -10.46
N PHE A 100 -14.28 -3.85 -9.95
CA PHE A 100 -13.55 -4.81 -10.79
C PHE A 100 -14.42 -5.48 -11.87
N PRO A 101 -15.60 -6.05 -11.59
CA PRO A 101 -16.38 -6.73 -12.63
C PRO A 101 -16.72 -5.80 -13.81
N ASP A 102 -17.26 -4.60 -13.49
CA ASP A 102 -17.67 -3.64 -14.52
C ASP A 102 -16.48 -3.05 -15.29
N ALA A 103 -15.38 -2.80 -14.59
CA ALA A 103 -14.15 -2.27 -15.20
C ALA A 103 -13.50 -3.29 -16.12
N LEU A 104 -13.49 -4.56 -15.72
CA LEU A 104 -12.96 -5.66 -16.53
C LEU A 104 -13.82 -5.88 -17.80
N ASP A 105 -15.14 -5.81 -17.69
CA ASP A 105 -16.03 -5.93 -18.85
C ASP A 105 -15.82 -4.79 -19.85
N ARG A 106 -15.60 -3.57 -19.35
CA ARG A 106 -15.22 -2.44 -20.22
C ARG A 106 -13.87 -2.65 -20.89
N LEU A 107 -12.87 -3.15 -20.15
CA LEU A 107 -11.56 -3.48 -20.73
C LEU A 107 -11.68 -4.56 -21.79
N ARG A 108 -12.47 -5.61 -21.55
CA ARG A 108 -12.75 -6.68 -22.51
C ARG A 108 -13.42 -6.16 -23.80
N ALA A 109 -14.33 -5.18 -23.68
CA ALA A 109 -14.98 -4.55 -24.84
C ALA A 109 -14.02 -3.71 -25.69
N ILE A 110 -12.87 -3.28 -25.13
CA ILE A 110 -11.84 -2.51 -25.84
C ILE A 110 -10.83 -3.46 -26.52
N ASP A 111 -10.73 -4.72 -26.06
CA ASP A 111 -9.76 -5.68 -26.57
C ASP A 111 -9.99 -5.98 -28.05
N ALA A 112 -9.17 -5.38 -28.89
CA ALA A 112 -9.20 -5.56 -30.32
C ALA A 112 -8.28 -6.73 -30.73
N GLY A 113 -8.89 -7.83 -31.14
CA GLY A 113 -8.16 -9.01 -31.65
C GLY A 113 -7.58 -9.92 -30.58
N GLY A 114 -8.01 -9.81 -29.29
CA GLY A 114 -7.61 -10.72 -28.21
C GLY A 114 -6.21 -10.46 -27.66
N VAL A 115 -5.62 -9.29 -27.92
CA VAL A 115 -4.25 -8.97 -27.45
C VAL A 115 -4.16 -8.79 -25.93
N LEU A 116 -5.27 -8.52 -25.27
CA LEU A 116 -5.37 -8.38 -23.81
C LEU A 116 -5.89 -9.65 -23.12
N GLU A 117 -6.23 -10.70 -23.85
CA GLU A 117 -6.86 -11.91 -23.30
C GLU A 117 -6.08 -12.48 -22.09
N SER A 118 -4.75 -12.66 -22.24
CA SER A 118 -3.91 -13.17 -21.14
C SER A 118 -3.88 -12.26 -19.91
N ARG A 119 -4.00 -10.93 -20.10
CA ARG A 119 -4.09 -9.96 -18.99
C ARG A 119 -5.43 -10.05 -18.29
N ILE A 120 -6.50 -10.16 -19.07
CA ILE A 120 -7.87 -10.29 -18.58
C ILE A 120 -8.03 -11.59 -17.78
N GLU A 121 -7.59 -12.72 -18.32
CA GLU A 121 -7.56 -14.01 -17.63
C GLU A 121 -6.72 -13.95 -16.33
N GLY A 122 -5.57 -13.28 -16.38
CA GLY A 122 -4.73 -13.07 -15.20
C GLY A 122 -5.43 -12.28 -14.09
N LEU A 123 -6.06 -11.16 -14.45
CA LEU A 123 -6.83 -10.33 -13.51
C LEU A 123 -8.01 -11.11 -12.91
N GLU A 124 -8.75 -11.89 -13.70
CA GLU A 124 -9.85 -12.74 -13.24
C GLU A 124 -9.37 -13.79 -12.25
N ALA A 125 -8.26 -14.47 -12.56
CA ALA A 125 -7.71 -15.51 -11.68
C ALA A 125 -7.22 -14.93 -10.36
N ILE A 126 -6.53 -13.77 -10.37
CA ILE A 126 -6.09 -13.09 -9.15
C ILE A 126 -7.31 -12.62 -8.34
N ALA A 127 -8.31 -12.03 -8.99
CA ALA A 127 -9.53 -11.60 -8.31
C ALA A 127 -10.30 -12.77 -7.68
N ALA A 128 -10.40 -13.89 -8.38
CA ALA A 128 -11.00 -15.11 -7.85
C ALA A 128 -10.23 -15.66 -6.62
N ALA A 129 -8.91 -15.60 -6.63
CA ALA A 129 -8.08 -16.00 -5.49
C ALA A 129 -8.27 -15.06 -4.28
N VAL A 130 -8.40 -13.75 -4.49
CA VAL A 130 -8.69 -12.77 -3.42
C VAL A 130 -10.07 -13.00 -2.82
N GLY A 131 -11.08 -13.30 -3.65
CA GLY A 131 -12.45 -13.52 -3.21
C GLY A 131 -13.01 -12.36 -2.38
N ASP A 132 -13.69 -12.68 -1.27
CA ASP A 132 -14.32 -11.70 -0.38
C ASP A 132 -13.36 -11.06 0.65
N ARG A 133 -12.07 -11.40 0.61
CA ARG A 133 -11.08 -10.86 1.58
C ARG A 133 -10.79 -9.38 1.39
N ALA A 134 -10.93 -8.89 0.17
CA ALA A 134 -10.76 -7.48 -0.14
C ALA A 134 -11.72 -7.03 -1.25
N ARG A 135 -12.10 -5.76 -1.22
CA ARG A 135 -12.78 -5.15 -2.34
C ARG A 135 -11.78 -4.92 -3.47
N ILE A 136 -12.12 -5.31 -4.69
CA ILE A 136 -11.24 -5.13 -5.84
C ILE A 136 -11.78 -4.01 -6.73
N THR A 137 -10.88 -3.14 -7.16
CA THR A 137 -11.07 -2.15 -8.21
C THR A 137 -10.02 -2.37 -9.30
N LEU A 138 -10.26 -1.82 -10.47
CA LEU A 138 -9.33 -1.81 -11.59
C LEU A 138 -9.23 -0.40 -12.14
N ASP A 139 -8.03 0.13 -12.24
CA ASP A 139 -7.69 1.23 -13.13
C ASP A 139 -6.53 0.81 -14.03
N PRO A 140 -6.81 0.30 -15.24
CA PRO A 140 -5.78 -0.31 -16.09
C PRO A 140 -4.74 0.70 -16.59
N THR A 141 -5.00 2.00 -16.45
CA THR A 141 -4.14 3.07 -16.98
C THR A 141 -3.45 3.89 -15.92
N GLU A 142 -3.68 3.62 -14.62
CA GLU A 142 -3.05 4.36 -13.54
C GLU A 142 -1.54 4.06 -13.46
N ARG A 143 -0.73 5.11 -13.28
CA ARG A 143 0.73 5.02 -13.12
C ARG A 143 1.13 5.37 -11.69
N HIS A 144 1.78 4.45 -11.01
CA HIS A 144 2.21 4.65 -9.63
C HIS A 144 3.68 5.05 -9.48
N GLY A 145 4.35 5.41 -10.58
CA GLY A 145 5.78 5.74 -10.59
C GLY A 145 6.71 4.51 -10.53
N PHE A 146 6.18 3.31 -10.71
CA PHE A 146 6.94 2.06 -10.86
C PHE A 146 7.03 1.67 -12.33
N GLU A 147 7.76 2.45 -13.10
CA GLU A 147 7.93 2.27 -14.57
C GLU A 147 8.61 0.94 -14.96
N TYR A 148 9.14 0.20 -13.98
CA TYR A 148 9.78 -1.08 -14.17
C TYR A 148 8.84 -2.28 -14.05
N GLN A 149 7.56 -2.06 -13.68
CA GLN A 149 6.57 -3.14 -13.62
C GLN A 149 6.27 -3.70 -15.00
N SER A 150 6.04 -5.03 -15.06
CA SER A 150 5.72 -5.72 -16.30
C SER A 150 4.21 -5.70 -16.59
N TRP A 151 3.50 -6.82 -16.41
CA TRP A 151 2.11 -6.92 -16.87
C TRP A 151 1.06 -6.62 -15.80
N PHE A 152 1.41 -6.71 -14.49
CA PHE A 152 0.48 -6.57 -13.38
C PHE A 152 1.04 -5.67 -12.30
N GLY A 153 0.21 -4.78 -11.80
CA GLY A 153 0.47 -3.95 -10.64
C GLY A 153 -0.74 -3.88 -9.72
N PHE A 154 -0.52 -3.56 -8.46
CA PHE A 154 -1.60 -3.32 -7.51
C PHE A 154 -1.23 -2.32 -6.42
N THR A 155 -2.25 -1.66 -5.89
CA THR A 155 -2.15 -0.77 -4.73
C THR A 155 -3.11 -1.23 -3.65
N LEU A 156 -2.66 -1.23 -2.40
CA LEU A 156 -3.44 -1.61 -1.23
C LEU A 156 -3.94 -0.35 -0.52
N TYR A 157 -5.22 -0.35 -0.16
CA TYR A 157 -5.87 0.67 0.63
C TYR A 157 -6.66 0.03 1.77
N ALA A 158 -7.04 0.84 2.77
CA ALA A 158 -8.05 0.48 3.76
C ALA A 158 -8.97 1.66 4.02
N GLY A 159 -10.20 1.39 4.49
CA GLY A 159 -11.29 2.37 4.51
C GLY A 159 -11.00 3.70 5.21
N GLU A 160 -10.15 3.70 6.25
CA GLU A 160 -9.81 4.90 7.03
C GLU A 160 -8.40 5.45 6.72
N ALA A 161 -7.67 4.82 5.81
CA ALA A 161 -6.34 5.28 5.43
C ALA A 161 -6.39 6.56 4.60
N ARG A 162 -5.50 7.51 4.90
CA ARG A 162 -5.37 8.76 4.12
C ARG A 162 -4.64 8.58 2.78
N GLY A 163 -4.20 7.35 2.45
CA GLY A 163 -3.46 7.05 1.24
C GLY A 163 -3.16 5.56 1.12
N ALA A 164 -2.35 5.21 0.14
CA ALA A 164 -1.95 3.83 -0.09
C ALA A 164 -1.21 3.24 1.12
N LEU A 165 -1.63 2.02 1.51
CA LEU A 165 -0.95 1.24 2.55
C LEU A 165 0.25 0.48 2.01
N GLY A 166 0.26 0.21 0.71
CA GLY A 166 1.31 -0.54 0.06
C GLY A 166 1.07 -0.66 -1.43
N ARG A 167 2.07 -1.17 -2.12
CA ARG A 167 2.04 -1.41 -3.56
C ARG A 167 2.83 -2.64 -3.90
N GLY A 168 2.50 -3.26 -5.03
CA GLY A 168 3.21 -4.42 -5.53
C GLY A 168 2.94 -4.65 -7.00
N GLY A 169 3.49 -5.74 -7.52
CA GLY A 169 3.30 -6.14 -8.92
C GLY A 169 4.42 -7.03 -9.42
N THR A 170 4.36 -7.31 -10.70
CA THR A 170 5.35 -8.10 -11.44
C THR A 170 6.37 -7.19 -12.11
N TYR A 171 7.62 -7.62 -12.21
CA TYR A 171 8.69 -6.83 -12.81
C TYR A 171 9.87 -7.72 -13.27
N LEU A 172 10.76 -7.14 -14.04
CA LEU A 172 12.05 -7.74 -14.37
C LEU A 172 13.15 -7.12 -13.48
N ILE A 173 13.99 -7.96 -12.90
CA ILE A 173 15.10 -7.51 -12.08
C ILE A 173 16.09 -6.73 -12.95
N ARG A 174 16.37 -5.49 -12.57
CA ARG A 174 17.23 -4.61 -13.35
C ARG A 174 18.62 -5.19 -13.58
N GLY A 175 19.01 -5.26 -14.83
CA GLY A 175 20.32 -5.81 -15.26
C GLY A 175 20.32 -7.32 -15.43
N THR A 176 19.16 -7.96 -15.29
CA THR A 176 18.91 -9.37 -15.64
C THR A 176 17.58 -9.46 -16.39
N ASP A 177 17.29 -10.62 -17.00
CA ASP A 177 15.96 -10.91 -17.56
C ASP A 177 15.13 -11.77 -16.58
N GLU A 178 15.51 -11.81 -15.31
CA GLU A 178 14.86 -12.64 -14.30
C GLU A 178 13.55 -11.98 -13.83
N PRO A 179 12.40 -12.66 -14.00
CA PRO A 179 11.12 -12.13 -13.53
C PRO A 179 11.02 -12.20 -12.01
N ALA A 180 10.29 -11.27 -11.45
CA ALA A 180 9.98 -11.24 -10.01
C ALA A 180 8.60 -10.65 -9.78
N THR A 181 8.02 -11.00 -8.63
CA THR A 181 6.75 -10.46 -8.16
C THR A 181 6.87 -10.12 -6.68
N GLY A 182 6.46 -8.92 -6.28
CA GLY A 182 6.61 -8.53 -4.89
C GLY A 182 5.71 -7.40 -4.46
N PHE A 183 5.78 -7.06 -3.17
CA PHE A 183 5.06 -5.92 -2.60
C PHE A 183 5.86 -5.23 -1.49
N SER A 184 5.49 -3.97 -1.23
CA SER A 184 5.93 -3.19 -0.07
C SER A 184 4.72 -2.61 0.65
N ILE A 185 4.66 -2.76 1.98
CA ILE A 185 3.70 -2.09 2.87
C ILE A 185 4.40 -0.92 3.55
N TYR A 186 3.74 0.24 3.59
CA TYR A 186 4.22 1.47 4.21
C TYR A 186 3.84 1.51 5.69
N LEU A 187 4.78 1.18 6.56
CA LEU A 187 4.50 0.99 8.00
C LEU A 187 3.93 2.23 8.68
N GLY A 188 4.34 3.42 8.29
CA GLY A 188 3.79 4.67 8.85
C GLY A 188 2.29 4.80 8.61
N GLN A 189 1.80 4.46 7.41
CA GLN A 189 0.38 4.46 7.08
C GLN A 189 -0.37 3.35 7.82
N ALA A 190 0.18 2.13 7.83
CA ALA A 190 -0.40 0.99 8.53
C ALA A 190 -0.54 1.26 10.05
N LEU A 191 0.51 1.78 10.69
CA LEU A 191 0.50 2.12 12.10
C LEU A 191 -0.55 3.18 12.48
N SER A 192 -0.86 4.12 11.57
CA SER A 192 -1.89 5.14 11.83
C SER A 192 -3.31 4.59 11.92
N LEU A 193 -3.54 3.38 11.43
CA LEU A 193 -4.83 2.68 11.47
C LEU A 193 -4.97 1.74 12.66
N LEU A 194 -3.85 1.41 13.31
CA LEU A 194 -3.88 0.53 14.45
C LEU A 194 -4.30 1.30 15.70
N ASP A 195 -5.13 0.65 16.52
CA ASP A 195 -5.45 1.17 17.82
C ASP A 195 -4.14 1.40 18.59
N ALA A 196 -3.98 2.59 19.16
CA ALA A 196 -2.78 2.96 19.95
C ALA A 196 -2.57 2.03 21.15
N GLY A 197 -3.44 1.05 21.33
CA GLY A 197 -3.49 0.16 22.48
C GLY A 197 -3.93 0.90 23.73
N LYS A 198 -4.16 0.17 24.81
CA LYS A 198 -4.42 0.81 26.12
C LYS A 198 -3.22 1.68 26.47
N PRO A 199 -3.45 2.92 26.98
CA PRO A 199 -2.37 3.72 27.51
C PRO A 199 -1.55 2.86 28.48
N ARG A 200 -0.25 2.75 28.24
CA ARG A 200 0.61 2.01 29.14
C ARG A 200 0.72 2.80 30.43
N ASP A 201 0.63 2.11 31.57
CA ASP A 201 0.83 2.74 32.86
C ASP A 201 2.16 3.49 32.90
N MET A 202 2.09 4.72 33.45
CA MET A 202 3.22 5.62 33.63
C MET A 202 3.38 5.90 35.13
N LEU A 203 4.56 5.60 35.62
CA LEU A 203 4.91 5.84 37.03
C LEU A 203 5.62 7.16 37.18
N TYR A 204 5.04 8.08 38.00
CA TYR A 204 5.67 9.31 38.38
C TYR A 204 6.68 9.04 39.49
N LEU A 205 7.91 9.51 39.32
CA LEU A 205 8.96 9.46 40.31
C LEU A 205 9.12 10.86 40.95
N PRO A 206 8.79 11.05 42.23
CA PRO A 206 8.92 12.35 42.89
C PRO A 206 10.33 12.92 42.86
N LEU A 207 10.46 14.22 43.03
CA LEU A 207 11.76 14.86 43.14
C LEU A 207 12.58 14.26 44.29
N GLY A 208 13.82 13.85 44.02
CA GLY A 208 14.67 13.21 45.04
C GLY A 208 14.38 11.72 45.27
N HIS A 209 13.60 11.07 44.38
CA HIS A 209 13.36 9.63 44.43
C HIS A 209 14.66 8.81 44.45
N ASP A 210 14.60 7.63 45.05
CA ASP A 210 15.70 6.68 45.06
C ASP A 210 15.94 6.14 43.64
N THR A 211 17.16 6.34 43.14
CA THR A 211 17.54 5.95 41.77
C THR A 211 17.68 4.44 41.59
N GLU A 212 18.03 3.69 42.67
CA GLU A 212 18.12 2.23 42.62
C GLU A 212 16.74 1.59 42.54
N VAL A 213 15.79 2.11 43.35
CA VAL A 213 14.39 1.71 43.30
C VAL A 213 13.80 2.00 41.92
N ALA A 214 14.07 3.18 41.37
CA ALA A 214 13.60 3.55 40.07
C ALA A 214 14.18 2.66 38.94
N ALA A 215 15.46 2.26 39.04
CA ALA A 215 16.09 1.35 38.10
C ALA A 215 15.42 -0.02 38.13
N LYS A 216 15.19 -0.57 39.31
CA LYS A 216 14.51 -1.86 39.49
C LYS A 216 13.08 -1.84 38.95
N LEU A 217 12.32 -0.77 39.19
CA LEU A 217 10.97 -0.65 38.62
C LEU A 217 10.96 -0.59 37.09
N ARG A 218 11.98 0.00 36.47
CA ARG A 218 12.14 -0.05 35.00
C ARG A 218 12.47 -1.45 34.49
N GLU A 219 13.30 -2.20 35.22
CA GLU A 219 13.58 -3.61 34.92
C GLU A 219 12.31 -4.45 35.02
N ASP A 220 11.43 -4.15 35.99
CA ASP A 220 10.11 -4.76 36.15
C ASP A 220 9.07 -4.30 35.09
N GLY A 221 9.48 -3.46 34.12
CA GLY A 221 8.68 -3.05 32.97
C GLY A 221 7.90 -1.73 33.12
N TRP A 222 8.08 -1.00 34.24
CA TRP A 222 7.44 0.30 34.42
C TRP A 222 8.03 1.37 33.50
N ARG A 223 7.16 2.14 32.86
CA ARG A 223 7.56 3.40 32.23
C ARG A 223 7.59 4.48 33.30
N THR A 224 8.69 5.21 33.40
CA THR A 224 8.86 6.20 34.47
C THR A 224 9.01 7.60 33.92
N LEU A 225 8.44 8.58 34.62
CA LEU A 225 8.64 10.01 34.43
C LEU A 225 9.16 10.60 35.74
N ALA A 226 10.37 11.16 35.72
CA ALA A 226 10.95 11.78 36.92
C ALA A 226 10.54 13.26 36.99
N ALA A 227 10.20 13.70 38.20
CA ALA A 227 9.92 15.10 38.53
C ALA A 227 11.14 15.99 38.27
N LEU A 228 10.90 17.15 37.68
CA LEU A 228 11.89 18.21 37.49
C LEU A 228 11.68 19.33 38.53
N SER A 229 10.49 19.44 39.14
CA SER A 229 10.16 20.36 40.25
C SER A 229 9.25 19.70 41.26
N ALA A 230 9.11 20.33 42.45
CA ALA A 230 8.27 19.79 43.51
C ALA A 230 6.77 20.00 43.26
N ASP A 231 6.40 20.94 42.40
CA ASP A 231 5.02 21.40 42.23
C ASP A 231 4.34 20.77 41.00
N GLU A 232 4.94 19.74 40.41
CA GLU A 232 4.39 19.09 39.20
C GLU A 232 3.19 18.21 39.55
N ASP A 233 2.13 18.35 38.73
CA ASP A 233 0.97 17.46 38.81
C ASP A 233 1.20 16.22 37.97
N ALA A 234 1.42 15.09 38.61
CA ALA A 234 1.66 13.80 37.97
C ALA A 234 0.52 13.39 37.03
N ARG A 235 -0.74 13.69 37.35
CA ARG A 235 -1.90 13.39 36.50
C ARG A 235 -1.92 14.25 35.24
N ALA A 236 -1.61 15.53 35.37
CA ALA A 236 -1.52 16.45 34.23
C ALA A 236 -0.38 16.05 33.26
N LEU A 237 0.67 15.37 33.76
CA LEU A 237 1.75 14.80 33.00
C LEU A 237 1.43 13.43 32.39
N GLY A 238 0.20 12.92 32.55
CA GLY A 238 -0.25 11.65 31.99
C GLY A 238 0.23 10.43 32.77
N CYS A 239 0.70 10.60 34.02
CA CYS A 239 1.04 9.48 34.87
C CYS A 239 -0.21 8.84 35.47
N THR A 240 -0.20 7.51 35.56
CA THR A 240 -1.28 6.68 36.14
C THR A 240 -0.95 6.24 37.56
N HIS A 241 0.33 6.22 37.91
CA HIS A 241 0.86 5.78 39.22
C HIS A 241 1.94 6.73 39.71
N ARG A 242 2.20 6.69 41.03
CA ARG A 242 3.24 7.47 41.72
C ARG A 242 4.08 6.56 42.62
N LEU A 243 5.37 6.83 42.71
CA LEU A 243 6.26 6.20 43.68
C LEU A 243 6.12 6.92 45.00
N GLU A 244 5.63 6.23 46.06
CA GLU A 244 5.49 6.72 47.41
C GLU A 244 6.03 5.68 48.39
N ASP A 245 6.88 6.10 49.33
CA ASP A 245 7.45 5.25 50.41
C ASP A 245 8.06 3.92 49.88
N GLY A 246 8.69 3.95 48.71
CA GLY A 246 9.29 2.80 48.08
C GLY A 246 8.30 1.83 47.36
N GLY A 247 7.01 2.15 47.36
CA GLY A 247 5.94 1.40 46.71
C GLY A 247 5.29 2.16 45.53
N VAL A 248 4.57 1.44 44.67
CA VAL A 248 3.82 2.01 43.56
C VAL A 248 2.36 2.16 43.95
N THR A 249 1.85 3.39 43.88
CA THR A 249 0.46 3.72 44.20
C THR A 249 -0.25 4.31 42.99
N ALA A 250 -1.50 3.92 42.72
CA ALA A 250 -2.32 4.51 41.65
C ALA A 250 -2.68 5.98 42.01
N LEU A 251 -2.65 6.85 40.99
CA LEU A 251 -3.02 8.28 41.12
C LEU A 251 -4.54 8.49 41.04
#